data_88b817dc9eec36460613f717b1521514
#
_entry.id   88b817dc9eec36460613f717b1521514
#
_cell.length_a   1.000
_cell.length_b   1.000
_cell.length_c   1.000
_cell.angle_alpha   90.00
_cell.angle_beta   90.00
_cell.angle_gamma   90.00
#
_symmetry.space_group_name_H-M   'P 1'
#
loop_
_entity.id
_entity.type
_entity.pdbx_description
1 polymer ?
#
loop_
_entity_poly.entity_id
_entity_poly.type
_entity_poly.pdbx_seq_one_letter_code
_entity_poly.pdbx_strand_id
1 'polypeptide(L)'
;MMFPFFGEKDLDILTSDIKIIDGIEQVRIYAESPDRTSGHFKKFEMYLPHENETLLEGYTEEELKNIRTIIEQCKDIIWDLARYYSEGGR
;
A
#
# COMPACT_ATOMS: atom_id res chain seq x y z
N MET A 1 2.90 11.68 3.07
CA MET A 1 1.57 11.45 3.68
C MET A 1 0.90 10.28 3.02
N MET A 2 0.12 9.51 3.77
CA MET A 2 -0.54 8.30 3.25
C MET A 2 -2.04 8.53 3.18
N PHE A 3 -2.66 8.01 2.12
CA PHE A 3 -4.09 8.19 1.87
C PHE A 3 -4.75 6.82 1.72
N PRO A 4 -5.85 6.56 2.44
CA PRO A 4 -6.52 5.26 2.34
C PRO A 4 -7.22 5.11 0.99
N PHE A 5 -7.11 3.92 0.39
CA PHE A 5 -7.86 3.61 -0.82
C PHE A 5 -8.59 2.27 -0.74
N PHE A 6 -8.32 1.48 0.27
CA PHE A 6 -8.97 0.19 0.47
C PHE A 6 -9.15 -0.04 1.97
N GLY A 7 -10.36 -0.37 2.38
CA GLY A 7 -10.64 -0.73 3.76
C GLY A 7 -11.74 -1.75 3.77
N GLU A 8 -11.43 -2.98 4.19
CA GLU A 8 -12.40 -4.06 4.23
C GLU A 8 -12.04 -5.02 5.35
N LYS A 9 -13.02 -5.29 6.21
CA LYS A 9 -12.82 -6.11 7.40
C LYS A 9 -11.69 -5.51 8.24
N ASP A 10 -10.62 -6.23 8.46
CA ASP A 10 -9.52 -5.74 9.27
C ASP A 10 -8.31 -5.36 8.41
N LEU A 11 -8.49 -5.15 7.11
CA LEU A 11 -7.40 -4.80 6.20
C LEU A 11 -7.55 -3.38 5.70
N ASP A 12 -6.57 -2.53 6.00
CA ASP A 12 -6.48 -1.18 5.48
C ASP A 12 -5.27 -1.07 4.58
N ILE A 13 -5.46 -0.51 3.38
CA ILE A 13 -4.36 -0.27 2.46
C ILE A 13 -4.34 1.21 2.09
N LEU A 14 -3.16 1.82 2.21
CA LEU A 14 -2.97 3.24 1.97
C LEU A 14 -1.91 3.44 0.88
N THR A 15 -2.01 4.55 0.18
CA THR A 15 -1.02 4.95 -0.82
C THR A 15 -0.46 6.33 -0.47
N SER A 16 0.79 6.57 -0.79
CA SER A 16 1.40 7.89 -0.65
C SER A 16 1.10 8.75 -1.88
N ASP A 17 1.44 10.02 -1.80
CA ASP A 17 1.59 10.85 -2.99
C ASP A 17 2.80 10.34 -3.81
N ILE A 18 2.99 10.92 -4.99
CA ILE A 18 4.12 10.52 -5.86
C ILE A 18 5.41 11.03 -5.24
N LYS A 19 6.39 10.15 -5.17
CA LYS A 19 7.73 10.46 -4.69
C LYS A 19 8.73 10.25 -5.82
N ILE A 20 9.72 11.12 -5.90
CA ILE A 20 10.82 10.95 -6.86
C ILE A 20 11.99 10.35 -6.11
N ILE A 21 12.32 9.11 -6.43
CA ILE A 21 13.44 8.40 -5.80
C ILE A 21 14.39 7.97 -6.91
N ASP A 22 15.63 8.47 -6.86
CA ASP A 22 16.64 8.23 -7.89
C ASP A 22 16.15 8.59 -9.29
N GLY A 23 15.40 9.69 -9.41
CA GLY A 23 14.88 10.18 -10.68
C GLY A 23 13.66 9.43 -11.19
N ILE A 24 13.12 8.48 -10.44
CA ILE A 24 11.98 7.66 -10.85
C ILE A 24 10.77 7.99 -9.98
N GLU A 25 9.63 8.23 -10.63
CA GLU A 25 8.37 8.41 -9.90
C GLU A 25 7.97 7.10 -9.24
N GLN A 26 7.74 7.14 -7.93
CA GLN A 26 7.36 5.96 -7.17
C GLN A 26 6.21 6.29 -6.22
N VAL A 27 5.46 5.27 -5.87
CA VAL A 27 4.37 5.37 -4.91
C VAL A 27 4.59 4.33 -3.83
N ARG A 28 4.53 4.75 -2.59
CA ARG A 28 4.63 3.84 -1.44
C ARG A 28 3.25 3.33 -1.09
N ILE A 29 3.12 2.03 -0.95
CA ILE A 29 1.86 1.40 -0.55
C ILE A 29 2.10 0.72 0.79
N TYR A 30 1.17 0.94 1.72
CA TYR A 30 1.26 0.39 3.06
C TYR A 30 -0.05 -0.30 3.42
N ALA A 31 0.04 -1.53 3.91
CA ALA A 31 -1.13 -2.27 4.37
C ALA A 31 -0.93 -2.70 5.81
N GLU A 32 -2.00 -2.67 6.59
CA GLU A 32 -1.94 -3.17 7.96
C GLU A 32 -3.26 -3.82 8.39
N SER A 33 -3.14 -4.77 9.30
CA SER A 33 -4.27 -5.48 9.87
C SER A 33 -3.95 -5.78 11.33
N PRO A 34 -4.94 -5.74 12.23
CA PRO A 34 -4.68 -6.14 13.61
C PRO A 34 -4.42 -7.64 13.69
N ASP A 35 -3.41 -8.03 14.45
CA ASP A 35 -3.17 -9.43 14.77
C ASP A 35 -3.72 -9.69 16.15
N ARG A 36 -4.89 -10.31 16.19
CA ARG A 36 -5.62 -10.51 17.44
C ARG A 36 -4.94 -11.49 18.39
N THR A 37 -4.01 -12.28 17.87
CA THR A 37 -3.28 -13.25 18.67
C THR A 37 -2.14 -12.60 19.44
N SER A 38 -1.37 -11.75 18.78
CA SER A 38 -0.20 -11.13 19.38
C SER A 38 -0.46 -9.75 19.98
N GLY A 39 -1.56 -9.11 19.60
CA GLY A 39 -1.86 -7.73 20.02
C GLY A 39 -1.09 -6.68 19.24
N HIS A 40 -0.35 -7.08 18.22
CA HIS A 40 0.39 -6.18 17.33
C HIS A 40 -0.32 -6.07 16.00
N PHE A 41 0.19 -5.23 15.10
CA PHE A 41 -0.33 -5.12 13.74
C PHE A 41 0.52 -5.92 12.78
N LYS A 42 -0.14 -6.58 11.82
CA LYS A 42 0.53 -7.13 10.66
C LYS A 42 0.80 -5.97 9.71
N LYS A 43 1.94 -5.96 9.05
CA LYS A 43 2.38 -4.83 8.23
C LYS A 43 2.96 -5.30 6.91
N PHE A 44 2.67 -4.53 5.86
CA PHE A 44 3.19 -4.79 4.52
C PHE A 44 3.50 -3.45 3.86
N GLU A 45 4.61 -3.37 3.16
CA GLU A 45 4.98 -2.16 2.43
C GLU A 45 5.61 -2.54 1.10
N MET A 46 5.22 -1.83 0.04
CA MET A 46 5.87 -1.98 -1.26
C MET A 46 5.88 -0.65 -2.00
N TYR A 47 6.73 -0.56 -3.01
CA TYR A 47 6.82 0.60 -3.89
C TYR A 47 6.49 0.21 -5.33
N LEU A 48 5.65 1.01 -5.98
CA LEU A 48 5.41 0.90 -7.41
C LEU A 48 6.34 1.86 -8.15
N PRO A 49 6.70 1.61 -9.41
CA PRO A 49 6.17 0.58 -10.30
C PRO A 49 6.89 -0.77 -10.21
N HIS A 50 8.01 -0.86 -9.51
CA HIS A 50 8.83 -2.07 -9.53
C HIS A 50 8.33 -3.16 -8.59
N GLU A 51 7.30 -2.89 -7.80
CA GLU A 51 6.73 -3.83 -6.83
C GLU A 51 7.79 -4.30 -5.82
N ASN A 52 8.64 -3.37 -5.40
CA ASN A 52 9.69 -3.65 -4.44
C ASN A 52 9.12 -3.70 -3.03
N GLU A 53 9.03 -4.90 -2.46
CA GLU A 53 8.46 -5.11 -1.12
C GLU A 53 9.53 -4.86 -0.07
N THR A 54 9.30 -3.88 0.78
CA THR A 54 10.28 -3.40 1.76
C THR A 54 9.94 -3.77 3.19
N LEU A 55 8.73 -4.26 3.45
CA LEU A 55 8.31 -4.67 4.79
C LEU A 55 7.29 -5.80 4.69
N LEU A 56 7.58 -6.93 5.35
CA LEU A 56 6.68 -8.08 5.41
C LEU A 56 6.67 -8.54 6.87
N GLU A 57 5.59 -8.28 7.58
CA GLU A 57 5.55 -8.56 9.00
C GLU A 57 4.19 -9.10 9.42
N GLY A 58 4.17 -10.35 9.86
CA GLY A 58 2.99 -10.96 10.46
C GLY A 58 1.98 -11.58 9.50
N TYR A 59 2.00 -11.25 8.22
CA TYR A 59 1.07 -11.82 7.26
C TYR A 59 1.50 -13.21 6.82
N THR A 60 0.51 -14.10 6.60
CA THR A 60 0.77 -15.41 5.99
C THR A 60 0.94 -15.22 4.48
N GLU A 61 1.47 -16.25 3.81
CA GLU A 61 1.63 -16.21 2.35
C GLU A 61 0.29 -16.02 1.64
N GLU A 62 -0.77 -16.64 2.16
CA GLU A 62 -2.11 -16.48 1.58
C GLU A 62 -2.61 -15.05 1.73
N GLU A 63 -2.40 -14.44 2.88
CA GLU A 63 -2.77 -13.05 3.12
C GLU A 63 -1.97 -12.10 2.22
N LEU A 64 -0.67 -12.36 2.06
CA LEU A 64 0.18 -11.56 1.17
C LEU A 64 -0.28 -11.67 -0.28
N LYS A 65 -0.66 -12.88 -0.71
CA LYS A 65 -1.17 -13.09 -2.05
C LYS A 65 -2.43 -12.26 -2.29
N ASN A 66 -3.31 -12.20 -1.30
CA ASN A 66 -4.53 -11.39 -1.37
C ASN A 66 -4.20 -9.91 -1.49
N ILE A 67 -3.28 -9.42 -0.67
CA ILE A 67 -2.85 -8.01 -0.70
C ILE A 67 -2.26 -7.67 -2.07
N ARG A 68 -1.37 -8.53 -2.59
CA ARG A 68 -0.75 -8.32 -3.90
C ARG A 68 -1.78 -8.30 -5.02
N THR A 69 -2.80 -9.14 -4.92
CA THR A 69 -3.89 -9.18 -5.92
C THR A 69 -4.69 -7.89 -5.90
N ILE A 70 -5.03 -7.39 -4.71
CA ILE A 70 -5.76 -6.14 -4.57
C ILE A 70 -4.97 -4.99 -5.17
N ILE A 71 -3.68 -4.91 -4.87
CA ILE A 71 -2.82 -3.86 -5.41
C ILE A 71 -2.74 -3.94 -6.93
N GLU A 72 -2.58 -5.14 -7.47
CA GLU A 72 -2.52 -5.35 -8.92
C GLU A 72 -3.81 -4.89 -9.60
N GLN A 73 -4.95 -5.20 -9.02
CA GLN A 73 -6.24 -4.81 -9.57
C GLN A 73 -6.50 -3.31 -9.45
N CYS A 74 -5.88 -2.65 -8.49
CA CYS A 74 -6.10 -1.24 -8.22
C CYS A 74 -4.97 -0.32 -8.70
N LYS A 75 -4.02 -0.82 -9.46
CA LYS A 75 -2.85 -0.03 -9.87
C LYS A 75 -3.20 1.31 -10.49
N ASP A 76 -4.13 1.33 -11.42
CA ASP A 76 -4.52 2.57 -12.10
C ASP A 76 -5.11 3.57 -11.12
N ILE A 77 -5.97 3.09 -10.23
CA ILE A 77 -6.60 3.92 -9.20
C ILE A 77 -5.53 4.46 -8.24
N ILE A 78 -4.58 3.62 -7.87
CA ILE A 78 -3.49 4.03 -6.97
C ILE A 78 -2.69 5.16 -7.58
N TRP A 79 -2.29 5.03 -8.85
CA TRP A 79 -1.54 6.07 -9.54
C TRP A 79 -2.36 7.35 -9.71
N ASP A 80 -3.64 7.23 -10.02
CA ASP A 80 -4.53 8.38 -10.16
C ASP A 80 -4.67 9.13 -8.83
N LEU A 81 -4.86 8.41 -7.73
CA LEU A 81 -4.94 9.00 -6.40
C LEU A 81 -3.63 9.66 -6.00
N ALA A 82 -2.52 8.97 -6.22
CA ALA A 82 -1.20 9.50 -5.88
C ALA A 82 -0.93 10.79 -6.63
N ARG A 83 -1.28 10.85 -7.91
CA ARG A 83 -1.09 12.04 -8.74
C ARG A 83 -2.01 13.17 -8.28
N TYR A 84 -3.27 12.84 -7.97
CA TYR A 84 -4.23 13.82 -7.46
C TYR A 84 -3.70 14.49 -6.18
N TYR A 85 -3.25 13.70 -5.23
CA TYR A 85 -2.73 14.24 -3.97
C TYR A 85 -1.39 14.96 -4.15
N SER A 86 -0.58 14.55 -5.12
CA SER A 86 0.68 15.24 -5.43
C SER A 86 0.44 16.63 -6.00
N GLU A 87 -0.71 16.83 -6.65
CA GLU A 87 -1.09 18.11 -7.24
C GLU A 87 -1.90 18.95 -6.28
N GLY A 88 -1.88 18.64 -4.99
CA GLY A 88 -2.55 19.38 -3.97
C GLY A 88 -4.00 18.99 -3.74
N GLY A 89 -4.44 17.88 -4.27
CA GLY A 89 -5.80 17.35 -4.31
C GLY A 89 -6.80 17.81 -3.25
N ARG A 90 -7.86 18.44 -3.69
CA ARG A 90 -8.88 19.03 -2.83
C ARG A 90 -10.26 18.65 -3.24
#